data_1c40c2e494c0ee56ba640fe8a411215d
#
_entry.id   1c40c2e494c0ee56ba640fe8a411215d
#
_cell.length_a   1.000
_cell.length_b   1.000
_cell.length_c   1.000
_cell.angle_alpha   90.00
_cell.angle_beta   90.00
_cell.angle_gamma   90.00
#
_symmetry.space_group_name_H-M   'P 1'
#
loop_
_entity.id
_entity.type
_entity.pdbx_description
1 polymer ?
#
loop_
_entity_poly.entity_id
_entity_poly.type
_entity_poly.pdbx_seq_one_letter_code
_entity_poly.pdbx_strand_id
1 'polypeptide(L)'
;ITGGEPLVRKNIEELIKMIRRIEDINIISMTTNGILLKPIAYKLKEAGLDSINISLDTLDYERYKMITRGGNLQDVIRGIEEAYKLNFKLKINVVIYDDISKKELPELYKYAESINAKLQTIKFYNINEQKEDNAEYDRPMKCKYCNRIRLLSDGYLLSCLHSDIKVKVDFNDIRGSIMKCINIKPKNGSHSNVKSLSMIGG
;
A
#
# COMPACT_ATOMS: atom_id res chain seq x y z
N ILE A 1 2.74 -6.59 -1.04
CA ILE A 1 4.08 -6.05 -0.73
C ILE A 1 3.96 -4.55 -0.55
N THR A 2 4.46 -4.03 0.55
CA THR A 2 4.46 -2.60 0.88
C THR A 2 5.66 -2.32 1.81
N GLY A 3 5.74 -1.15 2.39
CA GLY A 3 6.81 -0.80 3.33
C GLY A 3 7.03 0.70 3.31
N GLY A 4 8.28 1.19 3.34
CA GLY A 4 8.61 2.54 2.91
C GLY A 4 8.34 2.65 1.40
N GLU A 5 9.35 2.35 0.59
CA GLU A 5 9.18 2.19 -0.86
C GLU A 5 9.76 0.82 -1.28
N PRO A 6 8.92 -0.13 -1.70
CA PRO A 6 9.40 -1.48 -2.03
C PRO A 6 10.38 -1.52 -3.22
N LEU A 7 10.28 -0.56 -4.15
CA LEU A 7 11.15 -0.53 -5.34
C LEU A 7 12.60 -0.12 -5.05
N VAL A 8 12.92 0.36 -3.85
CA VAL A 8 14.32 0.58 -3.43
C VAL A 8 14.98 -0.70 -2.93
N ARG A 9 14.20 -1.75 -2.67
CA ARG A 9 14.75 -3.03 -2.25
C ARG A 9 15.47 -3.70 -3.42
N LYS A 10 16.73 -4.03 -3.21
CA LYS A 10 17.50 -4.82 -4.20
C LYS A 10 16.84 -6.19 -4.41
N ASN A 11 16.77 -6.62 -5.66
CA ASN A 11 16.22 -7.93 -6.07
C ASN A 11 14.75 -8.13 -5.59
N ILE A 12 13.93 -7.10 -5.68
CA ILE A 12 12.51 -7.19 -5.31
C ILE A 12 11.78 -8.21 -6.20
N GLU A 13 12.17 -8.34 -7.46
CA GLU A 13 11.67 -9.32 -8.41
C GLU A 13 11.93 -10.76 -7.97
N GLU A 14 13.08 -11.03 -7.35
CA GLU A 14 13.38 -12.37 -6.83
C GLU A 14 12.47 -12.71 -5.62
N LEU A 15 12.19 -11.74 -4.76
CA LEU A 15 11.22 -11.94 -3.68
C LEU A 15 9.84 -12.29 -4.25
N ILE A 16 9.39 -11.58 -5.30
CA ILE A 16 8.11 -11.85 -5.94
C ILE A 16 8.08 -13.26 -6.55
N LYS A 17 9.14 -13.68 -7.24
CA LYS A 17 9.27 -15.05 -7.78
C LYS A 17 9.21 -16.10 -6.68
N MET A 18 9.86 -15.87 -5.54
CA MET A 18 9.80 -16.78 -4.41
C MET A 18 8.37 -16.90 -3.86
N ILE A 19 7.67 -15.79 -3.70
CA ILE A 19 6.28 -15.77 -3.24
C ILE A 19 5.38 -16.48 -4.26
N ARG A 20 5.59 -16.26 -5.56
CA ARG A 20 4.78 -16.86 -6.63
C ARG A 20 4.87 -18.39 -6.69
N ARG A 21 5.96 -18.99 -6.19
CA ARG A 21 6.11 -20.46 -6.10
C ARG A 21 5.21 -21.09 -5.03
N ILE A 22 4.60 -20.30 -4.17
CA ILE A 22 3.68 -20.79 -3.14
C ILE A 22 2.28 -20.92 -3.78
N GLU A 23 1.81 -22.16 -3.96
CA GLU A 23 0.59 -22.49 -4.73
C GLU A 23 -0.67 -21.79 -4.19
N ASP A 24 -0.80 -21.64 -2.87
CA ASP A 24 -1.97 -21.04 -2.23
C ASP A 24 -2.02 -19.49 -2.36
N ILE A 25 -0.97 -18.86 -2.92
CA ILE A 25 -0.96 -17.40 -3.12
C ILE A 25 -1.53 -17.07 -4.50
N ASN A 26 -2.80 -16.66 -4.52
CA ASN A 26 -3.50 -16.32 -5.76
C ASN A 26 -3.13 -14.96 -6.32
N ILE A 27 -2.92 -13.94 -5.47
CA ILE A 27 -2.69 -12.56 -5.90
C ILE A 27 -1.50 -11.97 -5.14
N ILE A 28 -0.54 -11.43 -5.88
CA ILE A 28 0.57 -10.64 -5.35
C ILE A 28 0.36 -9.19 -5.78
N SER A 29 0.20 -8.30 -4.80
CA SER A 29 0.04 -6.86 -5.02
C SER A 29 1.20 -6.08 -4.42
N MET A 30 1.57 -4.98 -5.06
CA MET A 30 2.58 -4.04 -4.55
C MET A 30 1.97 -2.66 -4.39
N THR A 31 2.35 -1.94 -3.32
CA THR A 31 2.06 -0.51 -3.17
C THR A 31 3.35 0.28 -3.27
N THR A 32 3.40 1.27 -4.15
CA THR A 32 4.60 2.06 -4.48
C THR A 32 4.24 3.52 -4.70
N ASN A 33 5.21 4.43 -4.54
CA ASN A 33 5.08 5.82 -4.98
C ASN A 33 5.23 5.98 -6.51
N GLY A 34 5.60 4.92 -7.22
CA GLY A 34 5.66 4.89 -8.69
C GLY A 34 6.91 5.51 -9.33
N ILE A 35 7.74 6.25 -8.61
CA ILE A 35 8.90 6.98 -9.17
C ILE A 35 9.89 6.02 -9.84
N LEU A 36 10.15 4.88 -9.23
CA LEU A 36 11.09 3.88 -9.74
C LEU A 36 10.43 2.77 -10.57
N LEU A 37 9.14 2.91 -10.89
CA LEU A 37 8.38 1.83 -11.49
C LEU A 37 8.76 1.55 -12.96
N LYS A 38 8.93 2.60 -13.78
CA LYS A 38 9.19 2.47 -15.21
C LYS A 38 10.33 1.49 -15.55
N PRO A 39 11.55 1.62 -15.00
CA PRO A 39 12.67 0.77 -15.38
C PRO A 39 12.54 -0.69 -14.93
N ILE A 40 11.67 -0.99 -13.98
CA ILE A 40 11.56 -2.33 -13.39
C ILE A 40 10.22 -3.03 -13.68
N ALA A 41 9.22 -2.31 -14.21
CA ALA A 41 7.86 -2.82 -14.40
C ALA A 41 7.82 -4.15 -15.16
N TYR A 42 8.59 -4.29 -16.23
CA TYR A 42 8.68 -5.54 -17.00
C TYR A 42 9.19 -6.71 -16.13
N LYS A 43 10.25 -6.50 -15.36
CA LYS A 43 10.81 -7.55 -14.46
C LYS A 43 9.82 -7.95 -13.38
N LEU A 44 9.04 -6.99 -12.85
CA LEU A 44 7.98 -7.28 -11.87
C LEU A 44 6.86 -8.13 -12.48
N LYS A 45 6.50 -7.86 -13.74
CA LYS A 45 5.51 -8.64 -14.48
C LYS A 45 5.97 -10.07 -14.69
N GLU A 46 7.18 -10.25 -15.20
CA GLU A 46 7.82 -11.57 -15.40
C GLU A 46 7.99 -12.34 -14.09
N ALA A 47 8.22 -11.63 -12.98
CA ALA A 47 8.31 -12.25 -11.65
C ALA A 47 6.96 -12.76 -11.12
N GLY A 48 5.83 -12.38 -11.75
CA GLY A 48 4.50 -12.82 -11.38
C GLY A 48 3.75 -11.84 -10.46
N LEU A 49 4.10 -10.54 -10.47
CA LEU A 49 3.30 -9.51 -9.80
C LEU A 49 1.99 -9.31 -10.58
N ASP A 50 0.84 -9.35 -9.89
CA ASP A 50 -0.48 -9.23 -10.53
C ASP A 50 -1.00 -7.80 -10.58
N SER A 51 -0.76 -7.02 -9.53
CA SER A 51 -1.35 -5.69 -9.40
C SER A 51 -0.44 -4.70 -8.71
N ILE A 52 -0.60 -3.43 -9.09
CA ILE A 52 0.17 -2.32 -8.52
C ILE A 52 -0.80 -1.26 -8.02
N ASN A 53 -0.62 -0.88 -6.74
CA ASN A 53 -1.28 0.28 -6.15
C ASN A 53 -0.28 1.43 -6.16
N ILE A 54 -0.60 2.53 -6.82
CA ILE A 54 0.27 3.69 -6.92
C ILE A 54 -0.29 4.81 -6.04
N SER A 55 0.56 5.38 -5.19
CA SER A 55 0.21 6.56 -4.40
C SER A 55 0.36 7.80 -5.27
N LEU A 56 -0.76 8.49 -5.55
CA LEU A 56 -0.79 9.68 -6.39
C LEU A 56 -1.89 10.61 -5.90
N ASP A 57 -1.53 11.61 -5.09
CA ASP A 57 -2.46 12.46 -4.39
C ASP A 57 -2.95 13.66 -5.22
N THR A 58 -2.24 14.02 -6.30
CA THR A 58 -2.55 15.14 -7.19
C THR A 58 -1.94 14.94 -8.57
N LEU A 59 -2.53 15.55 -9.58
CA LEU A 59 -1.96 15.69 -10.95
C LEU A 59 -1.32 17.07 -11.17
N ASP A 60 -1.42 17.98 -10.18
CA ASP A 60 -0.71 19.24 -10.21
C ASP A 60 0.78 19.05 -9.87
N TYR A 61 1.65 19.53 -10.75
CA TYR A 61 3.08 19.32 -10.65
C TYR A 61 3.72 19.97 -9.41
N GLU A 62 3.36 21.22 -9.14
CA GLU A 62 3.93 21.96 -8.01
C GLU A 62 3.39 21.42 -6.68
N ARG A 63 2.10 21.08 -6.63
CA ARG A 63 1.50 20.47 -5.46
C ARG A 63 2.09 19.08 -5.19
N TYR A 64 2.30 18.26 -6.22
CA TYR A 64 2.95 16.95 -6.08
C TYR A 64 4.35 17.09 -5.48
N LYS A 65 5.16 18.00 -6.03
CA LYS A 65 6.52 18.31 -5.54
C LYS A 65 6.51 18.75 -4.08
N MET A 66 5.54 19.57 -3.69
CA MET A 66 5.39 20.05 -2.31
C MET A 66 5.00 18.90 -1.37
N ILE A 67 3.96 18.11 -1.69
CA ILE A 67 3.46 16.99 -0.86
C ILE A 67 4.56 15.93 -0.68
N THR A 68 5.27 15.59 -1.75
CA THR A 68 6.30 14.54 -1.75
C THR A 68 7.67 15.00 -1.32
N ARG A 69 7.83 16.31 -1.01
CA ARG A 69 9.11 16.92 -0.62
C ARG A 69 10.18 16.81 -1.71
N GLY A 70 9.81 17.07 -2.94
CA GLY A 70 10.71 17.12 -4.08
C GLY A 70 10.57 15.98 -5.09
N GLY A 71 9.55 15.14 -4.98
CA GLY A 71 9.25 14.10 -5.99
C GLY A 71 8.92 14.71 -7.36
N ASN A 72 9.18 13.94 -8.41
CA ASN A 72 8.89 14.30 -9.79
C ASN A 72 7.64 13.56 -10.27
N LEU A 73 6.54 14.28 -10.47
CA LEU A 73 5.26 13.72 -10.97
C LEU A 73 5.43 13.00 -12.31
N GLN A 74 6.28 13.55 -13.21
CA GLN A 74 6.50 12.97 -14.53
C GLN A 74 7.08 11.56 -14.47
N ASP A 75 7.92 11.26 -13.47
CA ASP A 75 8.46 9.90 -13.29
C ASP A 75 7.36 8.91 -12.88
N VAL A 76 6.43 9.34 -12.02
CA VAL A 76 5.27 8.54 -11.61
C VAL A 76 4.34 8.28 -12.80
N ILE A 77 3.99 9.32 -13.56
CA ILE A 77 3.14 9.17 -14.75
C ILE A 77 3.77 8.19 -15.74
N ARG A 78 5.08 8.31 -16.04
CA ARG A 78 5.80 7.35 -16.90
C ARG A 78 5.78 5.93 -16.34
N GLY A 79 5.88 5.79 -15.01
CA GLY A 79 5.76 4.49 -14.35
C GLY A 79 4.37 3.86 -14.49
N ILE A 80 3.33 4.67 -14.35
CA ILE A 80 1.93 4.27 -14.53
C ILE A 80 1.67 3.84 -15.98
N GLU A 81 2.11 4.66 -16.95
CA GLU A 81 1.96 4.35 -18.38
C GLU A 81 2.62 3.01 -18.75
N GLU A 82 3.83 2.76 -18.23
CA GLU A 82 4.53 1.49 -18.46
C GLU A 82 3.78 0.30 -17.84
N ALA A 83 3.30 0.45 -16.62
CA ALA A 83 2.52 -0.58 -15.95
C ALA A 83 1.18 -0.85 -16.68
N TYR A 84 0.53 0.20 -17.22
CA TYR A 84 -0.67 0.08 -18.04
C TYR A 84 -0.40 -0.70 -19.34
N LYS A 85 0.68 -0.37 -20.07
CA LYS A 85 1.10 -1.09 -21.29
C LYS A 85 1.38 -2.58 -21.04
N LEU A 86 1.90 -2.90 -19.86
CA LEU A 86 2.16 -4.27 -19.43
C LEU A 86 0.93 -5.00 -18.87
N ASN A 87 -0.27 -4.40 -18.97
CA ASN A 87 -1.53 -4.96 -18.50
C ASN A 87 -1.50 -5.37 -17.00
N PHE A 88 -0.93 -4.54 -16.15
CA PHE A 88 -1.12 -4.69 -14.71
C PHE A 88 -2.53 -4.26 -14.31
N LYS A 89 -3.09 -4.94 -13.29
CA LYS A 89 -4.25 -4.39 -12.57
C LYS A 89 -3.79 -3.20 -11.76
N LEU A 90 -4.25 -2.00 -12.13
CA LEU A 90 -3.83 -0.75 -11.50
C LEU A 90 -4.84 -0.24 -10.50
N LYS A 91 -4.33 0.37 -9.43
CA LYS A 91 -5.10 1.14 -8.47
C LYS A 91 -4.34 2.41 -8.14
N ILE A 92 -5.04 3.53 -8.15
CA ILE A 92 -4.52 4.81 -7.68
C ILE A 92 -5.03 5.04 -6.25
N ASN A 93 -4.12 5.19 -5.30
CA ASN A 93 -4.43 5.57 -3.93
C ASN A 93 -4.27 7.07 -3.77
N VAL A 94 -5.29 7.74 -3.29
CA VAL A 94 -5.33 9.19 -3.08
C VAL A 94 -5.63 9.48 -1.62
N VAL A 95 -4.73 10.20 -0.95
CA VAL A 95 -4.96 10.66 0.42
C VAL A 95 -5.65 12.02 0.39
N ILE A 96 -6.74 12.14 1.11
CA ILE A 96 -7.50 13.39 1.21
C ILE A 96 -7.04 14.14 2.45
N TYR A 97 -6.23 15.17 2.24
CA TYR A 97 -5.64 15.99 3.29
C TYR A 97 -6.50 17.21 3.63
N ASP A 98 -7.13 17.79 2.61
CA ASP A 98 -7.77 19.10 2.66
C ASP A 98 -8.86 19.26 1.59
N ASP A 99 -9.46 20.41 1.52
CA ASP A 99 -10.50 20.74 0.52
C ASP A 99 -9.94 20.84 -0.90
N ILE A 100 -8.64 21.12 -1.08
CA ILE A 100 -8.01 21.11 -2.40
C ILE A 100 -7.94 19.68 -2.91
N SER A 101 -7.52 18.72 -2.08
CA SER A 101 -7.54 17.30 -2.43
C SER A 101 -8.92 16.83 -2.87
N LYS A 102 -10.00 17.32 -2.22
CA LYS A 102 -11.38 17.00 -2.65
C LYS A 102 -11.74 17.59 -4.00
N LYS A 103 -11.30 18.84 -4.27
CA LYS A 103 -11.55 19.52 -5.56
C LYS A 103 -10.81 18.86 -6.74
N GLU A 104 -9.66 18.23 -6.50
CA GLU A 104 -8.88 17.52 -7.50
C GLU A 104 -9.40 16.11 -7.83
N LEU A 105 -10.28 15.55 -6.99
CA LEU A 105 -10.81 14.19 -7.19
C LEU A 105 -11.44 13.95 -8.57
N PRO A 106 -12.27 14.83 -9.15
CA PRO A 106 -12.84 14.59 -10.47
C PRO A 106 -11.80 14.39 -11.57
N GLU A 107 -10.71 15.14 -11.53
CA GLU A 107 -9.60 14.99 -12.49
C GLU A 107 -8.84 13.69 -12.27
N LEU A 108 -8.56 13.34 -11.01
CA LEU A 108 -7.94 12.06 -10.66
C LEU A 108 -8.81 10.85 -11.05
N TYR A 109 -10.14 10.94 -10.90
CA TYR A 109 -11.05 9.90 -11.38
C TYR A 109 -10.99 9.75 -12.89
N LYS A 110 -11.04 10.86 -13.64
CA LYS A 110 -10.92 10.86 -15.10
C LYS A 110 -9.59 10.26 -15.55
N TYR A 111 -8.50 10.60 -14.88
CA TYR A 111 -7.18 10.02 -15.17
C TYR A 111 -7.16 8.50 -14.87
N ALA A 112 -7.65 8.07 -13.72
CA ALA A 112 -7.70 6.65 -13.36
C ALA A 112 -8.54 5.84 -14.37
N GLU A 113 -9.68 6.38 -14.80
CA GLU A 113 -10.54 5.77 -15.83
C GLU A 113 -9.80 5.62 -17.17
N SER A 114 -9.05 6.63 -17.60
CA SER A 114 -8.30 6.62 -18.87
C SER A 114 -7.24 5.51 -18.95
N ILE A 115 -6.77 5.02 -17.81
CA ILE A 115 -5.78 3.93 -17.68
C ILE A 115 -6.39 2.63 -17.14
N ASN A 116 -7.71 2.53 -17.11
CA ASN A 116 -8.45 1.38 -16.55
C ASN A 116 -8.01 1.04 -15.11
N ALA A 117 -7.72 2.05 -14.29
CA ALA A 117 -7.34 1.90 -12.89
C ALA A 117 -8.52 2.18 -11.96
N LYS A 118 -8.56 1.47 -10.84
CA LYS A 118 -9.47 1.82 -9.74
C LYS A 118 -8.88 2.94 -8.92
N LEU A 119 -9.60 4.06 -8.72
CA LEU A 119 -9.23 5.06 -7.74
C LEU A 119 -9.72 4.64 -6.35
N GLN A 120 -8.89 4.77 -5.33
CA GLN A 120 -9.20 4.49 -3.94
C GLN A 120 -8.89 5.71 -3.08
N THR A 121 -9.90 6.27 -2.45
CA THR A 121 -9.75 7.40 -1.53
C THR A 121 -9.37 6.94 -0.13
N ILE A 122 -8.47 7.68 0.49
CA ILE A 122 -7.96 7.41 1.83
C ILE A 122 -8.14 8.68 2.67
N LYS A 123 -8.91 8.60 3.75
CA LYS A 123 -8.95 9.70 4.72
C LYS A 123 -7.56 9.89 5.32
N PHE A 124 -7.04 11.11 5.31
CA PHE A 124 -5.85 11.40 6.13
C PHE A 124 -6.17 11.15 7.60
N TYR A 125 -5.33 10.41 8.29
CA TYR A 125 -5.50 10.10 9.71
C TYR A 125 -4.16 10.02 10.41
N ASN A 126 -4.16 10.39 11.67
CA ASN A 126 -3.02 10.20 12.55
C ASN A 126 -3.13 8.83 13.22
N ILE A 127 -2.14 7.95 13.02
CA ILE A 127 -2.13 6.60 13.59
C ILE A 127 -2.10 6.60 15.12
N ASN A 128 -1.63 7.69 15.73
CA ASN A 128 -1.56 7.84 17.18
C ASN A 128 -2.90 8.30 17.81
N GLU A 129 -3.87 8.64 16.97
CA GLU A 129 -5.22 9.00 17.41
C GLU A 129 -6.14 7.78 17.36
N GLN A 130 -7.28 7.90 18.07
CA GLN A 130 -8.30 6.86 18.05
C GLN A 130 -8.82 6.62 16.64
N LYS A 131 -8.77 5.36 16.21
CA LYS A 131 -9.32 4.99 14.91
C LYS A 131 -10.84 5.18 14.89
N GLU A 132 -11.31 5.89 13.88
CA GLU A 132 -12.72 6.02 13.55
C GLU A 132 -13.07 5.21 12.30
N ASP A 133 -14.20 4.50 12.32
CA ASP A 133 -14.76 3.90 11.13
C ASP A 133 -15.50 4.95 10.30
N ASN A 134 -15.00 5.26 9.12
CA ASN A 134 -15.56 6.24 8.21
C ASN A 134 -16.24 5.55 7.03
N ALA A 135 -17.38 6.10 6.57
CA ALA A 135 -18.13 5.61 5.42
C ALA A 135 -17.91 6.43 4.13
N GLU A 136 -17.34 7.63 4.26
CA GLU A 136 -17.13 8.56 3.14
C GLU A 136 -15.96 8.15 2.24
N TYR A 137 -14.93 7.50 2.84
CA TYR A 137 -13.71 7.12 2.14
C TYR A 137 -13.53 5.60 2.12
N ASP A 138 -12.82 5.09 1.12
CA ASP A 138 -12.52 3.66 1.01
C ASP A 138 -11.59 3.16 2.13
N ARG A 139 -10.79 4.06 2.71
CA ARG A 139 -9.82 3.75 3.77
C ARG A 139 -9.81 4.83 4.87
N PRO A 140 -9.46 4.44 6.10
CA PRO A 140 -9.18 3.08 6.58
C PRO A 140 -10.40 2.16 6.53
N MET A 141 -10.17 0.88 6.30
CA MET A 141 -11.24 -0.13 6.25
C MET A 141 -11.94 -0.23 7.61
N LYS A 142 -13.27 -0.40 7.60
CA LYS A 142 -14.04 -0.65 8.83
C LYS A 142 -13.53 -1.91 9.53
N CYS A 143 -13.42 -1.86 10.86
CA CYS A 143 -12.83 -2.94 11.65
C CYS A 143 -13.50 -4.29 11.43
N LYS A 144 -14.83 -4.32 11.33
CA LYS A 144 -15.61 -5.55 11.14
C LYS A 144 -15.29 -6.32 9.85
N TYR A 145 -14.71 -5.65 8.83
CA TYR A 145 -14.33 -6.27 7.56
C TYR A 145 -12.82 -6.49 7.42
N CYS A 146 -12.03 -6.10 8.43
CA CYS A 146 -10.58 -6.14 8.36
C CYS A 146 -10.03 -7.56 8.61
N ASN A 147 -9.59 -8.23 7.57
CA ASN A 147 -8.94 -9.55 7.60
C ASN A 147 -7.41 -9.50 7.44
N ARG A 148 -6.78 -8.35 7.67
CA ARG A 148 -5.35 -8.14 7.40
C ARG A 148 -4.49 -8.49 8.60
N ILE A 149 -3.36 -9.12 8.31
CA ILE A 149 -2.17 -9.17 9.15
C ILE A 149 -0.98 -8.64 8.36
N ARG A 150 0.08 -8.22 9.03
CA ARG A 150 1.29 -7.69 8.41
C ARG A 150 2.51 -8.40 8.95
N LEU A 151 3.38 -8.84 8.05
CA LEU A 151 4.74 -9.22 8.41
C LEU A 151 5.63 -7.97 8.25
N LEU A 152 6.23 -7.54 9.33
CA LEU A 152 7.12 -6.38 9.36
C LEU A 152 8.55 -6.80 9.00
N SER A 153 9.37 -5.83 8.60
CA SER A 153 10.78 -6.06 8.21
C SER A 153 11.67 -6.51 9.38
N ASP A 154 11.23 -6.28 10.61
CA ASP A 154 11.91 -6.71 11.85
C ASP A 154 11.54 -8.14 12.30
N GLY A 155 10.75 -8.87 11.47
CA GLY A 155 10.34 -10.24 11.75
C GLY A 155 9.18 -10.36 12.74
N TYR A 156 8.41 -9.30 12.95
CA TYR A 156 7.19 -9.35 13.74
C TYR A 156 5.94 -9.39 12.88
N LEU A 157 4.91 -10.07 13.36
CA LEU A 157 3.56 -10.03 12.83
C LEU A 157 2.75 -8.97 13.60
N LEU A 158 2.05 -8.12 12.87
CA LEU A 158 1.14 -7.11 13.40
C LEU A 158 -0.29 -7.46 12.97
N SER A 159 -1.17 -7.69 13.93
CA SER A 159 -2.56 -8.10 13.68
C SER A 159 -3.45 -6.92 13.27
N CYS A 160 -3.14 -5.71 13.73
CA CYS A 160 -3.89 -4.49 13.47
C CYS A 160 -2.95 -3.30 13.35
N LEU A 161 -3.18 -2.44 12.35
CA LEU A 161 -2.41 -1.21 12.14
C LEU A 161 -2.56 -0.23 13.33
N HIS A 162 -3.76 -0.21 13.90
CA HIS A 162 -4.13 0.63 15.05
C HIS A 162 -4.01 -0.15 16.38
N SER A 163 -2.86 -0.79 16.60
CA SER A 163 -2.52 -1.52 17.82
C SER A 163 -1.01 -1.70 17.88
N ASP A 164 -0.45 -1.68 19.09
CA ASP A 164 0.98 -1.94 19.31
C ASP A 164 1.30 -3.40 19.56
N ILE A 165 0.28 -4.27 19.57
CA ILE A 165 0.46 -5.68 19.88
C ILE A 165 1.08 -6.40 18.68
N LYS A 166 2.30 -6.94 18.89
CA LYS A 166 3.08 -7.66 17.88
C LYS A 166 3.39 -9.07 18.35
N VAL A 167 3.51 -10.00 17.41
CA VAL A 167 3.97 -11.38 17.64
C VAL A 167 5.29 -11.56 16.90
N LYS A 168 6.35 -11.93 17.62
CA LYS A 168 7.61 -12.32 16.98
C LYS A 168 7.41 -13.63 16.22
N VAL A 169 7.89 -13.68 14.97
CA VAL A 169 7.83 -14.92 14.19
C VAL A 169 8.80 -15.93 14.76
N ASP A 170 8.30 -17.10 15.11
CA ASP A 170 9.13 -18.28 15.34
C ASP A 170 9.30 -19.01 14.00
N PHE A 171 10.52 -19.04 13.48
CA PHE A 171 10.81 -19.68 12.21
C PHE A 171 10.73 -21.21 12.25
N ASN A 172 10.70 -21.81 13.47
CA ASN A 172 10.45 -23.24 13.66
C ASN A 172 8.95 -23.56 13.71
N ASP A 173 8.10 -22.56 14.03
CA ASP A 173 6.64 -22.67 14.05
C ASP A 173 5.98 -21.40 13.46
N ILE A 174 6.13 -21.23 12.15
CA ILE A 174 5.53 -20.11 11.41
C ILE A 174 4.00 -20.14 11.52
N ARG A 175 3.40 -21.34 11.40
CA ARG A 175 1.95 -21.51 11.49
C ARG A 175 1.41 -21.08 12.85
N GLY A 176 2.02 -21.51 13.93
CA GLY A 176 1.66 -21.10 15.29
C GLY A 176 1.81 -19.60 15.50
N SER A 177 2.87 -18.99 14.97
CA SER A 177 3.06 -17.54 15.00
C SER A 177 1.94 -16.77 14.29
N ILE A 178 1.52 -17.24 13.10
CA ILE A 178 0.41 -16.65 12.35
C ILE A 178 -0.91 -16.82 13.12
N MET A 179 -1.21 -18.01 13.62
CA MET A 179 -2.43 -18.28 14.38
C MET A 179 -2.48 -17.45 15.65
N LYS A 180 -1.39 -17.32 16.38
CA LYS A 180 -1.28 -16.43 17.54
C LYS A 180 -1.59 -14.99 17.16
N CYS A 181 -1.04 -14.49 16.04
CA CYS A 181 -1.29 -13.14 15.56
C CYS A 181 -2.77 -12.92 15.19
N ILE A 182 -3.43 -13.92 14.60
CA ILE A 182 -4.86 -13.86 14.27
C ILE A 182 -5.70 -13.82 15.55
N ASN A 183 -5.41 -14.69 16.53
CA ASN A 183 -6.19 -14.82 17.75
C ASN A 183 -6.13 -13.57 18.65
N ILE A 184 -5.02 -12.83 18.63
CA ILE A 184 -4.88 -11.57 19.38
C ILE A 184 -5.40 -10.35 18.62
N LYS A 185 -5.94 -10.53 17.40
CA LYS A 185 -6.46 -9.41 16.62
C LYS A 185 -7.59 -8.72 17.36
N PRO A 186 -7.48 -7.40 17.63
CA PRO A 186 -8.54 -6.69 18.35
C PRO A 186 -9.80 -6.63 17.50
N LYS A 187 -10.97 -6.70 18.14
CA LYS A 187 -12.27 -6.52 17.48
C LYS A 187 -12.38 -5.15 16.81
N ASN A 188 -11.85 -4.12 17.48
CA ASN A 188 -11.73 -2.76 16.97
C ASN A 188 -10.29 -2.27 17.16
N GLY A 189 -9.74 -1.61 16.14
CA GLY A 189 -8.48 -0.89 16.29
C GLY A 189 -8.68 0.37 17.14
N SER A 190 -7.65 0.76 17.87
CA SER A 190 -7.66 1.98 18.67
C SER A 190 -6.65 3.00 18.13
N HIS A 191 -5.45 2.98 18.59
CA HIS A 191 -4.32 3.81 18.17
C HIS A 191 -3.03 2.97 18.18
N SER A 192 -1.96 3.50 17.62
CA SER A 192 -0.63 2.91 17.73
C SER A 192 0.39 3.98 18.05
N ASN A 193 1.40 3.63 18.86
CA ASN A 193 2.48 4.51 19.28
C ASN A 193 3.65 4.56 18.28
N VAL A 194 3.48 4.02 17.08
CA VAL A 194 4.55 4.06 16.06
C VAL A 194 4.80 5.49 15.59
N LYS A 195 6.07 5.80 15.35
CA LYS A 195 6.49 7.14 14.89
C LYS A 195 6.10 7.43 13.43
N SER A 196 5.96 6.40 12.60
CA SER A 196 5.63 6.54 11.18
C SER A 196 4.93 5.31 10.64
N LEU A 197 3.93 5.51 9.79
CA LEU A 197 3.24 4.44 9.06
C LEU A 197 4.20 3.59 8.23
N SER A 198 5.25 4.17 7.67
CA SER A 198 6.27 3.44 6.90
C SER A 198 6.99 2.35 7.71
N MET A 199 7.04 2.47 9.04
CA MET A 199 7.64 1.44 9.91
C MET A 199 6.79 0.18 10.02
N ILE A 200 5.50 0.26 9.73
CA ILE A 200 4.52 -0.83 9.87
C ILE A 200 3.78 -1.17 8.58
N GLY A 201 4.29 -0.69 7.45
CA GLY A 201 3.77 -1.01 6.13
C GLY A 201 2.39 -0.41 5.85
N GLY A 202 2.21 0.84 6.25
CA GLY A 202 1.01 1.65 6.00
C GLY A 202 1.10 2.42 4.73
#